data_5f90cbeab1256924bbe74d3cbde0653a
#
_entry.id   5f90cbeab1256924bbe74d3cbde0653a
#
_cell.length_a   1.000
_cell.length_b   1.000
_cell.length_c   1.000
_cell.angle_alpha   90.00
_cell.angle_beta   90.00
_cell.angle_gamma   90.00
#
_symmetry.space_group_name_H-M   'P 1'
#
loop_
_entity.id
_entity.type
_entity.pdbx_description
1 polymer ?
#
loop_
_entity_poly.entity_id
_entity_poly.type
_entity_poly.pdbx_seq_one_letter_code
_entity_poly.pdbx_strand_id
1 'polypeptide(L)'
;MTGRTEKQKMLAGEPYHASDPEIVADQMAAAAWMERFNRSRVLPRAERDALLREGLGQVGEGSVIRPPFHCDYGYNIRLGSGVFLNFNCVVLDVVEVSIGDLTQIGPGVQILTADHPRDAAERTTGAEWGRPIRVGRNVWVGGGAVILPGVTIGDDAVIGAASVVTRDVPPGATVVGNPARRRER
;
A
#
# COMPACT_ATOMS: atom_id res chain seq x y z
N MET A 1 2.69 -14.15 31.59
CA MET A 1 3.08 -13.16 30.57
C MET A 1 2.25 -13.46 29.35
N THR A 2 1.22 -12.70 29.06
CA THR A 2 0.44 -12.83 27.82
C THR A 2 1.31 -12.30 26.71
N GLY A 3 1.82 -13.20 25.85
CA GLY A 3 2.56 -12.79 24.65
C GLY A 3 1.68 -11.93 23.73
N ARG A 4 2.32 -11.22 22.76
CA ARG A 4 1.60 -10.48 21.70
C ARG A 4 0.69 -11.42 20.91
N THR A 5 -0.51 -10.95 20.52
CA THR A 5 -1.36 -11.65 19.55
C THR A 5 -0.69 -11.64 18.16
N GLU A 6 -1.11 -12.52 17.26
CA GLU A 6 -0.59 -12.54 15.88
C GLU A 6 -0.82 -11.19 15.17
N LYS A 7 -1.98 -10.55 15.36
CA LYS A 7 -2.24 -9.20 14.85
C LYS A 7 -1.30 -8.15 15.45
N GLN A 8 -0.99 -8.21 16.74
CA GLN A 8 -0.02 -7.30 17.35
C GLN A 8 1.39 -7.50 16.81
N LYS A 9 1.79 -8.74 16.50
CA LYS A 9 3.06 -9.05 15.83
C LYS A 9 3.06 -8.50 14.40
N MET A 10 2.00 -8.74 13.63
CA MET A 10 1.83 -8.22 12.28
C MET A 10 2.03 -6.70 12.24
N LEU A 11 1.30 -5.96 13.07
CA LEU A 11 1.37 -4.50 13.14
C LEU A 11 2.74 -3.98 13.60
N ALA A 12 3.50 -4.80 14.34
CA ALA A 12 4.87 -4.50 14.76
C ALA A 12 5.93 -4.86 13.69
N GLY A 13 5.53 -5.48 12.57
CA GLY A 13 6.46 -5.97 11.54
C GLY A 13 7.24 -7.23 11.97
N GLU A 14 6.78 -7.90 13.01
CA GLU A 14 7.34 -9.18 13.48
C GLU A 14 6.76 -10.36 12.68
N PRO A 15 7.43 -11.53 12.66
CA PRO A 15 6.85 -12.73 12.08
C PRO A 15 5.52 -13.10 12.74
N TYR A 16 4.50 -13.35 11.92
CA TYR A 16 3.15 -13.71 12.35
C TYR A 16 2.53 -14.74 11.40
N HIS A 17 1.39 -15.30 11.78
CA HIS A 17 0.62 -16.23 10.97
C HIS A 17 -0.69 -15.60 10.51
N ALA A 18 -0.85 -15.40 9.19
CA ALA A 18 -2.03 -14.75 8.59
C ALA A 18 -3.32 -15.57 8.74
N SER A 19 -3.23 -16.85 9.11
CA SER A 19 -4.38 -17.72 9.38
C SER A 19 -5.02 -17.51 10.75
N ASP A 20 -4.49 -16.61 11.59
CA ASP A 20 -5.08 -16.28 12.89
C ASP A 20 -6.52 -15.76 12.72
N PRO A 21 -7.48 -16.22 13.54
CA PRO A 21 -8.88 -15.85 13.38
C PRO A 21 -9.17 -14.34 13.46
N GLU A 22 -8.41 -13.57 14.26
CA GLU A 22 -8.57 -12.10 14.33
C GLU A 22 -8.14 -11.45 13.02
N ILE A 23 -7.03 -11.90 12.44
CA ILE A 23 -6.51 -11.40 11.16
C ILE A 23 -7.47 -11.75 10.02
N VAL A 24 -7.96 -13.01 9.98
CA VAL A 24 -8.94 -13.45 8.97
C VAL A 24 -10.23 -12.63 9.05
N ALA A 25 -10.71 -12.31 10.25
CA ALA A 25 -11.88 -11.46 10.42
C ALA A 25 -11.67 -10.04 9.84
N ASP A 26 -10.49 -9.45 10.06
CA ASP A 26 -10.13 -8.15 9.48
C ASP A 26 -10.07 -8.20 7.95
N GLN A 27 -9.49 -9.27 7.37
CA GLN A 27 -9.46 -9.46 5.92
C GLN A 27 -10.87 -9.58 5.32
N MET A 28 -11.77 -10.31 6.00
CA MET A 28 -13.17 -10.42 5.57
C MET A 28 -13.89 -9.07 5.63
N ALA A 29 -13.64 -8.26 6.66
CA ALA A 29 -14.20 -6.91 6.79
C ALA A 29 -13.69 -6.00 5.65
N ALA A 30 -12.39 -6.03 5.36
CA ALA A 30 -11.79 -5.29 4.25
C ALA A 30 -12.36 -5.74 2.90
N ALA A 31 -12.54 -7.04 2.68
CA ALA A 31 -13.14 -7.57 1.45
C ALA A 31 -14.58 -7.07 1.25
N ALA A 32 -15.40 -7.08 2.30
CA ALA A 32 -16.77 -6.56 2.25
C ALA A 32 -16.81 -5.05 1.97
N TRP A 33 -15.87 -4.28 2.56
CA TRP A 33 -15.71 -2.86 2.26
C TRP A 33 -15.28 -2.64 0.80
N MET A 34 -14.26 -3.36 0.32
CA MET A 34 -13.78 -3.24 -1.05
C MET A 34 -14.88 -3.55 -2.08
N GLU A 35 -15.75 -4.53 -1.81
CA GLU A 35 -16.87 -4.83 -2.71
C GLU A 35 -17.82 -3.63 -2.84
N ARG A 36 -18.16 -2.96 -1.74
CA ARG A 36 -18.98 -1.73 -1.76
C ARG A 36 -18.24 -0.59 -2.45
N PHE A 37 -16.97 -0.35 -2.10
CA PHE A 37 -16.16 0.71 -2.68
C PHE A 37 -15.98 0.52 -4.19
N ASN A 38 -15.67 -0.68 -4.66
CA ASN A 38 -15.43 -0.96 -6.08
C ASN A 38 -16.68 -0.84 -6.94
N ARG A 39 -17.88 -0.95 -6.36
CA ARG A 39 -19.18 -0.65 -7.01
C ARG A 39 -19.56 0.83 -6.97
N SER A 40 -18.84 1.66 -6.22
CA SER A 40 -19.17 3.08 -6.00
C SER A 40 -18.85 4.00 -7.19
N ARG A 41 -18.39 3.46 -8.31
CA ARG A 41 -17.90 4.23 -9.47
C ARG A 41 -18.86 5.30 -9.98
N VAL A 42 -20.15 5.04 -9.88
CA VAL A 42 -21.23 5.94 -10.34
C VAL A 42 -21.84 6.77 -9.21
N LEU A 43 -21.40 6.60 -7.96
CA LEU A 43 -21.91 7.37 -6.83
C LEU A 43 -21.40 8.81 -6.85
N PRO A 44 -22.12 9.74 -6.25
CA PRO A 44 -21.65 11.10 -5.98
C PRO A 44 -20.31 11.10 -5.23
N ARG A 45 -19.50 12.14 -5.45
CA ARG A 45 -18.17 12.25 -4.83
C ARG A 45 -18.24 12.13 -3.31
N ALA A 46 -19.16 12.83 -2.66
CA ALA A 46 -19.28 12.81 -1.21
C ALA A 46 -19.52 11.43 -0.63
N GLU A 47 -20.29 10.58 -1.30
CA GLU A 47 -20.54 9.21 -0.88
C GLU A 47 -19.29 8.32 -1.05
N ARG A 48 -18.54 8.51 -2.13
CA ARG A 48 -17.26 7.81 -2.33
C ARG A 48 -16.21 8.23 -1.29
N ASP A 49 -16.14 9.52 -0.99
CA ASP A 49 -15.24 10.05 0.03
C ASP A 49 -15.58 9.50 1.43
N ALA A 50 -16.87 9.31 1.73
CA ALA A 50 -17.30 8.66 2.96
C ALA A 50 -16.86 7.19 3.02
N LEU A 51 -17.04 6.43 1.91
CA LEU A 51 -16.58 5.04 1.81
C LEU A 51 -15.05 4.93 1.96
N LEU A 52 -14.28 5.86 1.39
CA LEU A 52 -12.82 5.86 1.58
C LEU A 52 -12.43 6.03 3.05
N ARG A 53 -13.07 6.98 3.75
CA ARG A 53 -12.79 7.22 5.18
C ARG A 53 -13.26 6.08 6.08
N GLU A 54 -14.25 5.30 5.65
CA GLU A 54 -14.68 4.11 6.37
C GLU A 54 -13.64 3.00 6.33
N GLY A 55 -13.01 2.76 5.16
CA GLY A 55 -12.14 1.60 4.96
C GLY A 55 -10.66 1.87 5.16
N LEU A 56 -10.20 3.12 5.09
CA LEU A 56 -8.78 3.45 5.21
C LEU A 56 -8.44 4.09 6.55
N GLY A 57 -7.22 3.85 7.03
CA GLY A 57 -6.73 4.37 8.31
C GLY A 57 -6.70 5.90 8.39
N GLN A 58 -6.39 6.57 7.26
CA GLN A 58 -6.43 8.03 7.15
C GLN A 58 -6.62 8.44 5.70
N VAL A 59 -7.47 9.45 5.46
CA VAL A 59 -7.67 10.05 4.13
C VAL A 59 -7.68 11.56 4.27
N GLY A 60 -6.65 12.21 3.75
CA GLY A 60 -6.53 13.66 3.70
C GLY A 60 -7.54 14.29 2.74
N GLU A 61 -7.76 15.60 2.91
CA GLU A 61 -8.72 16.35 2.12
C GLU A 61 -8.39 16.32 0.62
N GLY A 62 -9.41 16.17 -0.22
CA GLY A 62 -9.26 16.18 -1.67
C GLY A 62 -8.66 14.91 -2.27
N SER A 63 -8.28 13.93 -1.45
CA SER A 63 -7.72 12.67 -1.95
C SER A 63 -8.76 11.81 -2.66
N VAL A 64 -8.32 11.06 -3.67
CA VAL A 64 -9.18 10.25 -4.54
C VAL A 64 -8.52 8.93 -4.84
N ILE A 65 -9.26 7.84 -4.68
CA ILE A 65 -8.94 6.53 -5.26
C ILE A 65 -9.98 6.19 -6.31
N ARG A 66 -9.53 5.79 -7.49
CA ARG A 66 -10.42 5.34 -8.58
C ARG A 66 -10.61 3.82 -8.50
N PRO A 67 -11.86 3.34 -8.34
CA PRO A 67 -12.11 1.92 -8.33
C PRO A 67 -11.91 1.28 -9.72
N PRO A 68 -11.55 -0.03 -9.79
CA PRO A 68 -11.36 -0.88 -8.62
C PRO A 68 -10.02 -0.63 -7.89
N PHE A 69 -10.03 -0.88 -6.59
CA PHE A 69 -8.89 -0.79 -5.68
C PHE A 69 -8.86 -2.04 -4.80
N HIS A 70 -7.67 -2.52 -4.45
CA HIS A 70 -7.50 -3.71 -3.62
C HIS A 70 -6.49 -3.46 -2.51
N CYS A 71 -6.77 -3.99 -1.32
CA CYS A 71 -5.86 -3.96 -0.16
C CYS A 71 -6.07 -5.21 0.70
N ASP A 72 -5.19 -5.43 1.69
CA ASP A 72 -5.37 -6.51 2.67
C ASP A 72 -6.35 -6.10 3.76
N TYR A 73 -6.13 -4.93 4.37
CA TYR A 73 -6.88 -4.47 5.55
C TYR A 73 -7.46 -3.06 5.38
N GLY A 74 -6.77 -2.17 4.70
CA GLY A 74 -7.12 -0.77 4.52
C GLY A 74 -6.77 0.13 5.71
N TYR A 75 -6.91 -0.33 6.94
CA TYR A 75 -6.66 0.49 8.14
C TYR A 75 -5.18 0.87 8.33
N ASN A 76 -4.24 0.20 7.67
CA ASN A 76 -2.82 0.57 7.68
C ASN A 76 -2.45 1.57 6.57
N ILE A 77 -3.40 1.97 5.70
CA ILE A 77 -3.16 2.92 4.62
C ILE A 77 -3.46 4.33 5.11
N ARG A 78 -2.46 5.22 4.96
CA ARG A 78 -2.58 6.64 5.32
C ARG A 78 -2.29 7.51 4.12
N LEU A 79 -3.29 8.27 3.70
CA LEU A 79 -3.19 9.23 2.60
C LEU A 79 -3.15 10.64 3.14
N GLY A 80 -2.20 11.43 2.67
CA GLY A 80 -2.17 12.88 2.84
C GLY A 80 -3.28 13.57 2.04
N SER A 81 -3.19 14.88 1.89
CA SER A 81 -4.16 15.69 1.15
C SER A 81 -3.85 15.71 -0.34
N GLY A 82 -4.89 15.71 -1.18
CA GLY A 82 -4.75 15.78 -2.64
C GLY A 82 -4.07 14.56 -3.28
N VAL A 83 -3.99 13.43 -2.59
CA VAL A 83 -3.43 12.18 -3.13
C VAL A 83 -4.38 11.60 -4.17
N PHE A 84 -3.82 11.14 -5.29
CA PHE A 84 -4.58 10.49 -6.35
C PHE A 84 -4.04 9.09 -6.65
N LEU A 85 -4.89 8.07 -6.49
CA LEU A 85 -4.63 6.72 -6.97
C LEU A 85 -5.53 6.42 -8.17
N ASN A 86 -4.94 5.98 -9.26
CA ASN A 86 -5.66 5.60 -10.47
C ASN A 86 -6.21 4.16 -10.36
N PHE A 87 -6.85 3.66 -11.41
CA PHE A 87 -7.51 2.35 -11.45
C PHE A 87 -6.57 1.18 -11.17
N ASN A 88 -7.12 0.11 -10.60
CA ASN A 88 -6.46 -1.18 -10.39
C ASN A 88 -5.21 -1.12 -9.52
N CYS A 89 -5.10 -0.14 -8.62
CA CYS A 89 -4.02 -0.14 -7.66
C CYS A 89 -4.24 -1.24 -6.62
N VAL A 90 -3.14 -1.87 -6.20
CA VAL A 90 -3.10 -2.90 -5.15
C VAL A 90 -2.16 -2.42 -4.05
N VAL A 91 -2.63 -2.42 -2.81
CA VAL A 91 -1.83 -2.06 -1.64
C VAL A 91 -1.93 -3.19 -0.61
N LEU A 92 -0.89 -4.02 -0.50
CA LEU A 92 -0.83 -5.04 0.55
C LEU A 92 -0.33 -4.37 1.83
N ASP A 93 -1.25 -3.99 2.69
CA ASP A 93 -1.02 -3.16 3.87
C ASP A 93 -0.97 -3.97 5.17
N VAL A 94 -0.17 -5.04 5.23
CA VAL A 94 0.03 -5.80 6.47
C VAL A 94 0.66 -4.95 7.58
N VAL A 95 1.42 -3.93 7.19
CA VAL A 95 1.89 -2.82 8.05
C VAL A 95 1.68 -1.49 7.33
N GLU A 96 2.03 -0.39 7.98
CA GLU A 96 1.76 0.96 7.49
C GLU A 96 2.29 1.23 6.08
N VAL A 97 1.39 1.77 5.23
CA VAL A 97 1.70 2.45 3.98
C VAL A 97 1.28 3.91 4.11
N SER A 98 2.25 4.82 4.07
CA SER A 98 1.97 6.26 4.08
C SER A 98 2.28 6.88 2.72
N ILE A 99 1.34 7.70 2.20
CA ILE A 99 1.48 8.42 0.94
C ILE A 99 1.27 9.90 1.21
N GLY A 100 2.30 10.69 0.98
CA GLY A 100 2.33 12.12 1.25
C GLY A 100 1.47 12.95 0.29
N ASP A 101 1.23 14.20 0.68
CA ASP A 101 0.35 15.14 -0.02
C ASP A 101 0.67 15.27 -1.51
N LEU A 102 -0.36 15.49 -2.33
CA LEU A 102 -0.26 15.77 -3.76
C LEU A 102 0.36 14.66 -4.61
N THR A 103 0.66 13.50 -4.01
CA THR A 103 1.25 12.36 -4.72
C THR A 103 0.25 11.73 -5.68
N GLN A 104 0.74 11.38 -6.88
CA GLN A 104 -0.05 10.81 -7.95
C GLN A 104 0.42 9.41 -8.31
N ILE A 105 -0.45 8.43 -8.15
CA ILE A 105 -0.20 7.02 -8.40
C ILE A 105 -0.92 6.59 -9.69
N GLY A 106 -0.14 6.10 -10.67
CA GLY A 106 -0.65 5.61 -11.94
C GLY A 106 -1.47 4.32 -11.83
N PRO A 107 -2.16 3.92 -12.91
CA PRO A 107 -2.99 2.72 -12.90
C PRO A 107 -2.16 1.45 -12.72
N GLY A 108 -2.72 0.47 -12.00
CA GLY A 108 -2.11 -0.84 -11.81
C GLY A 108 -0.83 -0.84 -10.97
N VAL A 109 -0.55 0.23 -10.24
CA VAL A 109 0.60 0.28 -9.32
C VAL A 109 0.35 -0.67 -8.15
N GLN A 110 1.41 -1.37 -7.73
CA GLN A 110 1.40 -2.29 -6.60
C GLN A 110 2.34 -1.76 -5.50
N ILE A 111 1.85 -1.67 -4.27
CA ILE A 111 2.61 -1.26 -3.07
C ILE A 111 2.52 -2.43 -2.10
N LEU A 112 3.63 -3.15 -1.89
CA LEU A 112 3.64 -4.44 -1.25
C LEU A 112 4.46 -4.37 0.03
N THR A 113 3.82 -4.33 1.22
CA THR A 113 4.54 -4.34 2.49
C THR A 113 4.87 -5.73 2.98
N ALA A 114 4.13 -6.76 2.52
CA ALA A 114 4.28 -8.15 2.93
C ALA A 114 5.58 -8.78 2.38
N ASP A 115 6.23 -9.59 3.19
CA ASP A 115 7.41 -10.36 2.83
C ASP A 115 7.36 -11.75 3.48
N HIS A 116 8.06 -12.73 2.89
CA HIS A 116 8.06 -14.13 3.31
C HIS A 116 9.47 -14.67 3.47
N PRO A 117 9.68 -15.75 4.28
CA PRO A 117 10.96 -16.40 4.41
C PRO A 117 11.55 -16.82 3.07
N ARG A 118 12.84 -16.57 2.87
CA ARG A 118 13.57 -17.03 1.67
C ARG A 118 13.88 -18.52 1.75
N ASP A 119 14.07 -19.05 2.94
CA ASP A 119 14.19 -20.49 3.17
C ASP A 119 12.86 -21.19 2.85
N ALA A 120 12.92 -22.29 2.10
CA ALA A 120 11.73 -22.98 1.63
C ALA A 120 11.01 -23.72 2.77
N ALA A 121 11.76 -24.31 3.71
CA ALA A 121 11.18 -25.03 4.83
C ALA A 121 10.50 -24.05 5.81
N GLU A 122 11.14 -22.94 6.09
CA GLU A 122 10.57 -21.89 6.93
C GLU A 122 9.29 -21.30 6.28
N ARG A 123 9.29 -21.05 4.97
CA ARG A 123 8.12 -20.52 4.25
C ARG A 123 6.91 -21.45 4.32
N THR A 124 7.10 -22.77 4.40
CA THR A 124 6.00 -23.74 4.53
C THR A 124 5.27 -23.66 5.87
N THR A 125 5.83 -22.98 6.86
CA THR A 125 5.14 -22.72 8.16
C THR A 125 4.02 -21.73 8.02
N GLY A 126 3.94 -20.97 6.91
CA GLY A 126 2.97 -19.90 6.70
C GLY A 126 3.33 -18.59 7.45
N ALA A 127 4.57 -18.48 7.97
CA ALA A 127 5.04 -17.26 8.58
C ALA A 127 5.27 -16.16 7.51
N GLU A 128 4.86 -14.95 7.83
CA GLU A 128 5.14 -13.75 7.04
C GLU A 128 5.38 -12.56 7.95
N TRP A 129 5.91 -11.48 7.42
CA TRP A 129 6.09 -10.20 8.13
C TRP A 129 5.94 -9.03 7.18
N GLY A 130 5.79 -7.83 7.74
CA GLY A 130 5.70 -6.60 6.96
C GLY A 130 6.88 -5.66 7.17
N ARG A 131 7.19 -4.86 6.15
CA ARG A 131 8.07 -3.70 6.24
C ARG A 131 7.35 -2.47 5.70
N PRO A 132 7.20 -1.39 6.52
CA PRO A 132 6.45 -0.20 6.12
C PRO A 132 7.00 0.43 4.85
N ILE A 133 6.10 0.98 4.03
CA ILE A 133 6.45 1.74 2.84
C ILE A 133 6.03 3.20 3.04
N ARG A 134 6.95 4.12 2.73
CA ARG A 134 6.71 5.56 2.81
C ARG A 134 6.91 6.19 1.44
N VAL A 135 5.87 6.84 0.95
CA VAL A 135 5.93 7.66 -0.27
C VAL A 135 5.80 9.11 0.16
N GLY A 136 6.76 9.92 -0.21
CA GLY A 136 6.81 11.33 0.13
C GLY A 136 5.72 12.18 -0.54
N ARG A 137 5.85 13.49 -0.41
CA ARG A 137 4.96 14.49 -1.00
C ARG A 137 5.27 14.68 -2.48
N ASN A 138 4.21 14.97 -3.28
CA ASN A 138 4.34 15.33 -4.71
C ASN A 138 5.13 14.31 -5.55
N VAL A 139 5.04 13.04 -5.18
CA VAL A 139 5.68 11.95 -5.94
C VAL A 139 4.80 11.58 -7.13
N TRP A 140 5.42 11.29 -8.28
CA TRP A 140 4.70 10.68 -9.40
C TRP A 140 5.15 9.23 -9.59
N VAL A 141 4.21 8.30 -9.43
CA VAL A 141 4.45 6.87 -9.70
C VAL A 141 3.77 6.49 -11.00
N GLY A 142 4.55 6.13 -12.00
CA GLY A 142 4.08 5.67 -13.31
C GLY A 142 3.30 4.36 -13.23
N GLY A 143 2.35 4.18 -14.15
CA GLY A 143 1.47 3.00 -14.18
C GLY A 143 2.23 1.67 -14.17
N GLY A 144 1.67 0.66 -13.49
CA GLY A 144 2.24 -0.69 -13.41
C GLY A 144 3.54 -0.81 -12.60
N ALA A 145 4.00 0.25 -11.93
CA ALA A 145 5.18 0.15 -11.07
C ALA A 145 4.88 -0.72 -9.84
N VAL A 146 5.91 -1.38 -9.32
CA VAL A 146 5.86 -2.22 -8.12
C VAL A 146 6.83 -1.66 -7.09
N ILE A 147 6.33 -1.39 -5.87
CA ILE A 147 7.13 -0.88 -4.75
C ILE A 147 7.25 -2.00 -3.72
N LEU A 148 8.49 -2.41 -3.43
CA LEU A 148 8.78 -3.56 -2.57
C LEU A 148 8.83 -3.17 -1.08
N PRO A 149 8.72 -4.18 -0.17
CA PRO A 149 8.65 -3.94 1.27
C PRO A 149 9.81 -3.12 1.84
N GLY A 150 9.50 -2.14 2.67
CA GLY A 150 10.47 -1.32 3.39
C GLY A 150 11.04 -0.13 2.62
N VAL A 151 10.58 0.09 1.38
CA VAL A 151 11.07 1.20 0.54
C VAL A 151 10.53 2.55 1.03
N THR A 152 11.42 3.54 1.08
CA THR A 152 11.08 4.96 1.23
C THR A 152 11.34 5.71 -0.07
N ILE A 153 10.32 6.40 -0.59
CA ILE A 153 10.41 7.28 -1.76
C ILE A 153 10.35 8.73 -1.26
N GLY A 154 11.41 9.48 -1.52
CA GLY A 154 11.51 10.88 -1.10
C GLY A 154 10.58 11.82 -1.89
N ASP A 155 10.36 13.01 -1.34
CA ASP A 155 9.53 14.05 -1.95
C ASP A 155 9.95 14.36 -3.39
N ASP A 156 8.99 14.75 -4.23
CA ASP A 156 9.20 15.18 -5.61
C ASP A 156 9.87 14.11 -6.52
N ALA A 157 9.97 12.85 -6.07
CA ALA A 157 10.55 11.77 -6.87
C ALA A 157 9.61 11.34 -8.01
N VAL A 158 10.19 10.76 -9.05
CA VAL A 158 9.47 10.18 -10.19
C VAL A 158 9.86 8.71 -10.36
N ILE A 159 8.86 7.84 -10.33
CA ILE A 159 9.01 6.41 -10.61
C ILE A 159 8.46 6.14 -12.01
N GLY A 160 9.31 5.67 -12.91
CA GLY A 160 8.89 5.34 -14.27
C GLY A 160 7.87 4.21 -14.34
N ALA A 161 7.04 4.20 -15.37
CA ALA A 161 6.06 3.13 -15.57
C ALA A 161 6.73 1.75 -15.63
N ALA A 162 6.05 0.72 -15.09
CA ALA A 162 6.51 -0.68 -15.01
C ALA A 162 7.85 -0.88 -14.27
N SER A 163 8.29 0.09 -13.47
CA SER A 163 9.51 -0.03 -12.66
C SER A 163 9.29 -0.89 -11.42
N VAL A 164 10.31 -1.66 -11.02
CA VAL A 164 10.32 -2.40 -9.75
C VAL A 164 11.27 -1.72 -8.77
N VAL A 165 10.72 -1.01 -7.80
CA VAL A 165 11.47 -0.23 -6.81
C VAL A 165 11.87 -1.15 -5.65
N THR A 166 13.16 -1.47 -5.60
CA THR A 166 13.74 -2.43 -4.64
C THR A 166 14.58 -1.77 -3.54
N ARG A 167 14.75 -0.45 -3.58
CA ARG A 167 15.57 0.35 -2.66
C ARG A 167 14.99 1.75 -2.54
N ASP A 168 15.38 2.46 -1.50
CA ASP A 168 14.98 3.84 -1.28
C ASP A 168 15.32 4.74 -2.47
N VAL A 169 14.44 5.70 -2.72
CA VAL A 169 14.56 6.69 -3.81
C VAL A 169 14.75 8.06 -3.17
N PRO A 170 15.88 8.73 -3.43
CA PRO A 170 16.13 10.07 -2.88
C PRO A 170 15.09 11.10 -3.38
N PRO A 171 14.85 12.19 -2.61
CA PRO A 171 14.01 13.29 -3.06
C PRO A 171 14.43 13.83 -4.42
N GLY A 172 13.45 14.17 -5.27
CA GLY A 172 13.65 14.72 -6.61
C GLY A 172 14.30 13.77 -7.62
N ALA A 173 14.58 12.52 -7.24
CA ALA A 173 15.21 11.56 -8.15
C ALA A 173 14.18 10.96 -9.12
N THR A 174 14.61 10.67 -10.34
CA THR A 174 13.86 9.85 -11.29
C THR A 174 14.50 8.47 -11.36
N VAL A 175 13.70 7.42 -11.15
CA VAL A 175 14.14 6.02 -11.27
C VAL A 175 13.28 5.25 -12.25
N VAL A 176 13.89 4.33 -13.02
CA VAL A 176 13.23 3.54 -14.05
C VAL A 176 13.77 2.11 -14.12
N GLY A 177 12.98 1.19 -14.59
CA GLY A 177 13.38 -0.19 -14.93
C GLY A 177 13.14 -1.23 -13.85
N ASN A 178 13.57 -2.47 -14.13
CA ASN A 178 13.47 -3.62 -13.22
C ASN A 178 14.84 -4.31 -13.11
N PRO A 179 15.53 -4.20 -11.96
CA PRO A 179 15.19 -3.32 -10.83
C PRO A 179 15.36 -1.83 -11.18
N ALA A 180 14.57 -0.96 -10.54
CA ALA A 180 14.62 0.48 -10.77
C ALA A 180 16.01 1.06 -10.46
N ARG A 181 16.53 1.89 -11.35
CA ARG A 181 17.81 2.58 -11.22
C ARG A 181 17.62 4.06 -11.53
N ARG A 182 18.44 4.89 -10.89
CA ARG A 182 18.42 6.33 -11.12
C ARG A 182 18.71 6.60 -12.59
N ARG A 183 17.87 7.43 -13.21
CA ARG A 183 18.10 7.95 -14.56
C ARG A 183 18.88 9.25 -14.40
N GLU A 184 20.08 9.29 -14.97
CA GLU A 184 20.80 10.54 -15.17
C GLU A 184 20.08 11.36 -16.26
N ARG A 185 20.06 12.67 -16.06
CA ARG A 185 19.43 13.61 -17.01
C ARG A 185 20.27 13.74 -18.27
#